data_85b1577ebaae2a0d9f268995d271d309
#
_entry.id   85b1577ebaae2a0d9f268995d271d309
#
_cell.length_a   1.000
_cell.length_b   1.000
_cell.length_c   1.000
_cell.angle_alpha   90.00
_cell.angle_beta   90.00
_cell.angle_gamma   90.00
#
_symmetry.space_group_name_H-M   'P 1'
#
loop_
_entity.id
_entity.type
_entity.pdbx_description
1 polymer ?
#
loop_
_entity_poly.entity_id
_entity_poly.type
_entity_poly.pdbx_seq_one_letter_code
_entity_poly.pdbx_strand_id
1 'polypeptide(L)'
;MKEMHIIRYADDFRIFCRTKEDAVRTKEAVTAWIEERLKLEVSPEKTRIVNTRKRWSEFLGFKIRVRLKHHKYVVQSAICDKKVEIERAKLVEQAKNIAKPREKKSCLSEIQLYNSMVLGIQNYYQLATCISIDCREFHRRVMTVLTNRLNTETGSMLKHEGGTITQAEKERFGQSKMIRYVSGIDQMIYPIAFIKNKIPMAKRSIVCSYTKEGRAPIHTCLL
;
A
#
# COMPACT_ATOMS: atom_id res chain seq x y z
N MET A 1 -25.07 12.08 23.01
CA MET A 1 -24.70 12.14 21.57
C MET A 1 -24.09 10.81 21.15
N LYS A 2 -24.54 10.22 20.05
CA LYS A 2 -23.90 9.02 19.51
C LYS A 2 -22.57 9.41 18.89
N GLU A 3 -21.48 8.74 19.28
CA GLU A 3 -20.16 8.99 18.70
C GLU A 3 -20.16 8.65 17.20
N MET A 4 -19.86 9.64 16.37
CA MET A 4 -19.58 9.50 14.95
C MET A 4 -18.14 9.90 14.70
N HIS A 5 -17.45 9.13 13.85
CA HIS A 5 -16.07 9.43 13.47
C HIS A 5 -16.02 9.79 12.00
N ILE A 6 -15.40 10.93 11.70
CA ILE A 6 -15.21 11.42 10.33
C ILE A 6 -13.72 11.37 10.02
N ILE A 7 -13.38 10.78 8.87
CA ILE A 7 -12.05 10.81 8.30
C ILE A 7 -12.16 11.51 6.94
N ARG A 8 -11.37 12.54 6.74
CA ARG A 8 -11.33 13.33 5.49
C ARG A 8 -9.93 13.38 4.92
N TYR A 9 -9.84 13.29 3.61
CA TYR A 9 -8.64 13.56 2.83
C TYR A 9 -9.05 14.31 1.55
N ALA A 10 -8.67 15.57 1.45
CA ALA A 10 -9.11 16.49 0.40
C ALA A 10 -10.65 16.47 0.25
N ASP A 11 -11.16 16.05 -0.89
CA ASP A 11 -12.59 15.97 -1.21
C ASP A 11 -13.23 14.66 -0.72
N ASP A 12 -12.42 13.62 -0.52
CA ASP A 12 -12.89 12.32 -0.06
C ASP A 12 -13.05 12.30 1.46
N PHE A 13 -14.19 11.84 1.94
CA PHE A 13 -14.41 11.61 3.37
C PHE A 13 -15.17 10.33 3.65
N ARG A 14 -15.02 9.82 4.87
CA ARG A 14 -15.74 8.66 5.39
C ARG A 14 -16.32 8.97 6.75
N ILE A 15 -17.61 8.66 6.93
CA ILE A 15 -18.31 8.80 8.21
C ILE A 15 -18.65 7.41 8.71
N PHE A 16 -18.23 7.09 9.92
CA PHE A 16 -18.50 5.80 10.55
C PHE A 16 -19.68 5.94 11.51
N CYS A 17 -20.73 5.18 11.23
CA CYS A 17 -21.94 5.12 12.03
C CYS A 17 -22.09 3.75 12.66
N ARG A 18 -22.81 3.65 13.79
CA ARG A 18 -23.04 2.39 14.50
C ARG A 18 -24.13 1.55 13.83
N THR A 19 -25.20 2.19 13.37
CA THR A 19 -26.36 1.54 12.75
C THR A 19 -26.55 1.97 11.29
N LYS A 20 -27.35 1.22 10.54
CA LYS A 20 -27.72 1.57 9.18
C LYS A 20 -28.59 2.83 9.15
N GLU A 21 -29.51 2.93 10.11
CA GLU A 21 -30.44 4.06 10.24
C GLU A 21 -29.67 5.37 10.50
N ASP A 22 -28.68 5.33 11.41
CA ASP A 22 -27.79 6.48 11.64
C ASP A 22 -27.02 6.86 10.37
N ALA A 23 -26.55 5.88 9.59
CA ALA A 23 -25.83 6.13 8.35
C ALA A 23 -26.71 6.77 7.27
N VAL A 24 -27.99 6.36 7.17
CA VAL A 24 -28.96 6.97 6.24
C VAL A 24 -29.22 8.42 6.62
N ARG A 25 -29.60 8.66 7.87
CA ARG A 25 -29.86 10.03 8.37
C ARG A 25 -28.64 10.94 8.20
N THR A 26 -27.44 10.42 8.51
CA THR A 26 -26.20 11.19 8.36
C THR A 26 -25.92 11.50 6.89
N LYS A 27 -26.13 10.55 5.99
CA LYS A 27 -25.96 10.77 4.55
C LYS A 27 -26.90 11.90 4.07
N GLU A 28 -28.18 11.82 4.40
CA GLU A 28 -29.18 12.83 4.01
C GLU A 28 -28.83 14.21 4.55
N ALA A 29 -28.52 14.32 5.85
CA ALA A 29 -28.17 15.58 6.49
C ALA A 29 -26.87 16.21 5.90
N VAL A 30 -25.84 15.39 5.65
CA VAL A 30 -24.58 15.89 5.07
C VAL A 30 -24.77 16.28 3.61
N THR A 31 -25.53 15.52 2.84
CA THR A 31 -25.84 15.89 1.44
C THR A 31 -26.58 17.21 1.38
N ALA A 32 -27.66 17.37 2.13
CA ALA A 32 -28.41 18.63 2.20
C ALA A 32 -27.52 19.81 2.64
N TRP A 33 -26.67 19.62 3.65
CA TRP A 33 -25.75 20.66 4.11
C TRP A 33 -24.74 21.09 3.04
N ILE A 34 -24.18 20.13 2.28
CA ILE A 34 -23.22 20.41 1.19
C ILE A 34 -23.91 21.20 0.07
N GLU A 35 -25.11 20.79 -0.32
CA GLU A 35 -25.89 21.42 -1.39
C GLU A 35 -26.38 22.82 -0.99
N GLU A 36 -26.92 22.98 0.21
CA GLU A 36 -27.48 24.25 0.68
C GLU A 36 -26.40 25.29 1.06
N ARG A 37 -25.35 24.84 1.76
CA ARG A 37 -24.32 25.75 2.31
C ARG A 37 -23.15 25.96 1.39
N LEU A 38 -22.67 24.90 0.74
CA LEU A 38 -21.50 24.99 -0.12
C LEU A 38 -21.87 25.14 -1.60
N LYS A 39 -23.14 24.97 -1.96
CA LYS A 39 -23.63 24.99 -3.35
C LYS A 39 -22.87 24.00 -4.24
N LEU A 40 -22.48 22.84 -3.67
CA LEU A 40 -21.78 21.77 -4.36
C LEU A 40 -22.72 20.58 -4.56
N GLU A 41 -22.68 20.00 -5.74
CA GLU A 41 -23.41 18.78 -6.05
C GLU A 41 -22.70 17.54 -5.51
N VAL A 42 -23.44 16.67 -4.82
CA VAL A 42 -22.93 15.41 -4.29
C VAL A 42 -23.16 14.30 -5.30
N SER A 43 -22.07 13.68 -5.81
CA SER A 43 -22.18 12.57 -6.77
C SER A 43 -22.91 11.36 -6.16
N PRO A 44 -24.11 10.99 -6.68
CA PRO A 44 -24.86 9.85 -6.15
C PRO A 44 -24.14 8.52 -6.32
N GLU A 45 -23.38 8.36 -7.41
CA GLU A 45 -22.65 7.13 -7.74
C GLU A 45 -21.51 6.85 -6.76
N LYS A 46 -20.84 7.91 -6.29
CA LYS A 46 -19.71 7.82 -5.34
C LYS A 46 -20.17 7.78 -3.89
N THR A 47 -21.35 8.32 -3.59
CA THR A 47 -21.89 8.44 -2.22
C THR A 47 -22.74 7.26 -1.86
N ARG A 48 -22.17 6.28 -1.14
CA ARG A 48 -22.84 5.03 -0.80
C ARG A 48 -22.62 4.62 0.66
N ILE A 49 -23.65 3.94 1.23
CA ILE A 49 -23.56 3.32 2.54
C ILE A 49 -23.04 1.89 2.39
N VAL A 50 -22.00 1.54 3.11
CA VAL A 50 -21.36 0.22 3.07
C VAL A 50 -21.33 -0.40 4.45
N ASN A 51 -21.86 -1.62 4.59
CA ASN A 51 -21.70 -2.40 5.80
C ASN A 51 -20.33 -3.08 5.79
N THR A 52 -19.38 -2.53 6.56
CA THR A 52 -17.99 -3.00 6.62
C THR A 52 -17.80 -4.39 7.21
N ARG A 53 -18.81 -4.94 7.91
CA ARG A 53 -18.81 -6.35 8.38
C ARG A 53 -19.14 -7.34 7.26
N LYS A 54 -19.86 -6.89 6.22
CA LYS A 54 -20.30 -7.73 5.10
C LYS A 54 -19.48 -7.51 3.83
N ARG A 55 -19.06 -6.26 3.56
CA ARG A 55 -18.39 -5.86 2.32
C ARG A 55 -17.14 -5.04 2.60
N TRP A 56 -16.22 -5.04 1.64
CA TRP A 56 -15.09 -4.13 1.63
C TRP A 56 -15.54 -2.70 1.32
N SER A 57 -14.96 -1.74 2.03
CA SER A 57 -15.06 -0.30 1.73
C SER A 57 -13.71 0.19 1.25
N GLU A 58 -13.69 0.86 0.10
CA GLU A 58 -12.44 1.37 -0.50
C GLU A 58 -12.26 2.85 -0.14
N PHE A 59 -11.03 3.20 0.24
CA PHE A 59 -10.63 4.57 0.55
C PHE A 59 -9.14 4.75 0.31
N LEU A 60 -8.73 5.76 -0.47
CA LEU A 60 -7.33 6.10 -0.75
C LEU A 60 -6.49 4.91 -1.25
N GLY A 61 -7.04 4.09 -2.11
CA GLY A 61 -6.34 2.91 -2.64
C GLY A 61 -6.26 1.71 -1.69
N PHE A 62 -6.80 1.83 -0.48
CA PHE A 62 -6.99 0.73 0.46
C PHE A 62 -8.42 0.20 0.40
N LYS A 63 -8.61 -1.08 0.69
CA LYS A 63 -9.89 -1.67 1.02
C LYS A 63 -9.88 -2.09 2.49
N ILE A 64 -10.98 -1.81 3.18
CA ILE A 64 -11.11 -2.00 4.62
C ILE A 64 -12.38 -2.78 4.90
N ARG A 65 -12.31 -3.74 5.81
CA ARG A 65 -13.48 -4.45 6.36
C ARG A 65 -13.26 -4.80 7.82
N VAL A 66 -14.35 -5.12 8.51
CA VAL A 66 -14.34 -5.61 9.89
C VAL A 66 -14.63 -7.10 9.89
N ARG A 67 -13.79 -7.88 10.56
CA ARG A 67 -14.00 -9.34 10.75
C ARG A 67 -14.03 -9.70 12.22
N LEU A 68 -14.82 -10.69 12.55
CA LEU A 68 -14.77 -11.35 13.85
C LEU A 68 -13.56 -12.30 13.89
N LYS A 69 -12.68 -12.11 14.87
CA LYS A 69 -11.53 -12.98 15.14
C LYS A 69 -11.44 -13.23 16.65
N HIS A 70 -11.52 -14.49 17.05
CA HIS A 70 -11.46 -14.88 18.48
C HIS A 70 -12.38 -14.00 19.37
N HIS A 71 -13.68 -13.94 19.04
CA HIS A 71 -14.70 -13.17 19.78
C HIS A 71 -14.51 -11.64 19.77
N LYS A 72 -13.53 -11.10 19.02
CA LYS A 72 -13.32 -9.65 18.88
C LYS A 72 -13.45 -9.22 17.43
N TYR A 73 -14.04 -8.04 17.22
CA TYR A 73 -14.03 -7.42 15.91
C TYR A 73 -12.69 -6.74 15.65
N VAL A 74 -12.05 -7.11 14.55
CA VAL A 74 -10.76 -6.55 14.11
C VAL A 74 -10.91 -5.92 12.72
N VAL A 75 -10.20 -4.82 12.52
CA VAL A 75 -10.11 -4.19 11.20
C VAL A 75 -9.10 -4.94 10.36
N GLN A 76 -9.49 -5.31 9.16
CA GLN A 76 -8.64 -5.88 8.13
C GLN A 76 -8.54 -4.87 6.99
N SER A 77 -7.33 -4.54 6.57
CA SER A 77 -7.06 -3.67 5.43
C SER A 77 -6.08 -4.31 4.45
N ALA A 78 -6.27 -4.05 3.17
CA ALA A 78 -5.45 -4.54 2.06
C ALA A 78 -5.39 -3.47 0.97
N ILE A 79 -4.60 -3.67 -0.07
CA ILE A 79 -4.62 -2.83 -1.28
C ILE A 79 -5.94 -3.09 -2.02
N CYS A 80 -6.60 -2.08 -2.56
CA CYS A 80 -7.83 -2.28 -3.33
C CYS A 80 -7.53 -3.02 -4.65
N ASP A 81 -8.48 -3.84 -5.12
CA ASP A 81 -8.27 -4.79 -6.22
C ASP A 81 -7.78 -4.11 -7.50
N LYS A 82 -8.38 -2.96 -7.86
CA LYS A 82 -7.96 -2.17 -9.02
C LYS A 82 -6.49 -1.72 -8.92
N LYS A 83 -6.03 -1.30 -7.73
CA LYS A 83 -4.65 -0.90 -7.53
C LYS A 83 -3.70 -2.08 -7.53
N VAL A 84 -4.11 -3.24 -6.97
CA VAL A 84 -3.35 -4.49 -7.07
C VAL A 84 -3.06 -4.84 -8.52
N GLU A 85 -4.06 -4.77 -9.39
CA GLU A 85 -3.89 -5.07 -10.83
C GLU A 85 -2.96 -4.08 -11.52
N ILE A 86 -3.13 -2.78 -11.28
CA ILE A 86 -2.30 -1.73 -11.86
C ILE A 86 -0.84 -1.87 -11.41
N GLU A 87 -0.58 -1.99 -10.12
CA GLU A 87 0.79 -2.07 -9.60
C GLU A 87 1.46 -3.40 -10.01
N ARG A 88 0.70 -4.50 -10.05
CA ARG A 88 1.18 -5.78 -10.57
C ARG A 88 1.61 -5.67 -12.04
N ALA A 89 0.76 -5.05 -12.88
CA ALA A 89 1.08 -4.88 -14.30
C ALA A 89 2.35 -4.04 -14.51
N LYS A 90 2.50 -2.93 -13.78
CA LYS A 90 3.69 -2.09 -13.81
C LYS A 90 4.95 -2.84 -13.40
N LEU A 91 4.90 -3.59 -12.28
CA LEU A 91 6.04 -4.36 -11.80
C LEU A 91 6.45 -5.48 -12.77
N VAL A 92 5.47 -6.18 -13.34
CA VAL A 92 5.71 -7.21 -14.35
C VAL A 92 6.33 -6.63 -15.60
N GLU A 93 5.84 -5.47 -16.08
CA GLU A 93 6.42 -4.79 -17.23
C GLU A 93 7.85 -4.33 -16.95
N GLN A 94 8.10 -3.78 -15.77
CA GLN A 94 9.44 -3.38 -15.36
C GLN A 94 10.39 -4.59 -15.23
N ALA A 95 9.90 -5.74 -14.77
CA ALA A 95 10.68 -6.99 -14.74
C ALA A 95 11.06 -7.47 -16.16
N LYS A 96 10.19 -7.28 -17.15
CA LYS A 96 10.53 -7.54 -18.56
C LYS A 96 11.62 -6.60 -19.06
N ASN A 97 11.59 -5.32 -18.67
CA ASN A 97 12.59 -4.34 -19.04
C ASN A 97 13.96 -4.62 -18.40
N ILE A 98 14.00 -5.20 -17.21
CA ILE A 98 15.25 -5.67 -16.60
C ILE A 98 15.89 -6.76 -17.49
N ALA A 99 15.10 -7.73 -17.93
CA ALA A 99 15.58 -8.82 -18.76
C ALA A 99 15.94 -8.40 -20.20
N LYS A 100 15.22 -7.42 -20.75
CA LYS A 100 15.50 -6.81 -22.05
C LYS A 100 15.34 -5.31 -21.93
N PRO A 101 16.43 -4.58 -21.62
CA PRO A 101 16.39 -3.14 -21.44
C PRO A 101 15.83 -2.41 -22.66
N ARG A 102 15.09 -1.33 -22.40
CA ARG A 102 14.60 -0.43 -23.44
C ARG A 102 15.75 0.29 -24.12
N GLU A 103 15.51 0.77 -25.33
CA GLU A 103 16.48 1.58 -26.06
C GLU A 103 17.02 2.72 -25.18
N LYS A 104 18.34 2.94 -25.25
CA LYS A 104 19.09 3.96 -24.47
C LYS A 104 19.10 3.74 -22.94
N LYS A 105 18.62 2.60 -22.42
CA LYS A 105 18.70 2.27 -21.00
C LYS A 105 19.57 1.05 -20.73
N SER A 106 20.27 1.06 -19.60
CA SER A 106 21.03 -0.09 -19.13
C SER A 106 20.17 -0.99 -18.23
N CYS A 107 20.52 -2.25 -18.09
CA CYS A 107 19.89 -3.16 -17.14
C CYS A 107 19.98 -2.60 -15.71
N LEU A 108 21.07 -1.96 -15.35
CA LEU A 108 21.23 -1.28 -14.06
C LEU A 108 20.17 -0.20 -13.84
N SER A 109 19.94 0.67 -14.82
CA SER A 109 18.93 1.74 -14.71
C SER A 109 17.50 1.18 -14.60
N GLU A 110 17.22 0.04 -15.26
CA GLU A 110 15.91 -0.62 -15.14
C GLU A 110 15.73 -1.30 -13.79
N ILE A 111 16.78 -1.84 -13.16
CA ILE A 111 16.77 -2.35 -11.79
C ILE A 111 16.53 -1.22 -10.80
N GLN A 112 17.20 -0.08 -10.95
CA GLN A 112 17.02 1.09 -10.08
C GLN A 112 15.56 1.61 -10.14
N LEU A 113 14.98 1.66 -11.34
CA LEU A 113 13.58 2.04 -11.50
C LEU A 113 12.64 1.03 -10.82
N TYR A 114 12.86 -0.28 -11.02
CA TYR A 114 12.10 -1.31 -10.32
C TYR A 114 12.19 -1.16 -8.80
N ASN A 115 13.39 -0.96 -8.27
CA ASN A 115 13.64 -0.78 -6.83
C ASN A 115 12.89 0.45 -6.29
N SER A 116 12.86 1.55 -7.03
CA SER A 116 12.10 2.75 -6.67
C SER A 116 10.59 2.47 -6.62
N MET A 117 10.06 1.69 -7.57
CA MET A 117 8.65 1.27 -7.57
C MET A 117 8.33 0.38 -6.35
N VAL A 118 9.21 -0.58 -6.02
CA VAL A 118 9.07 -1.43 -4.83
C VAL A 118 9.02 -0.59 -3.56
N LEU A 119 9.94 0.36 -3.39
CA LEU A 119 9.96 1.26 -2.24
C LEU A 119 8.68 2.10 -2.15
N GLY A 120 8.22 2.64 -3.28
CA GLY A 120 6.98 3.40 -3.34
C GLY A 120 5.77 2.60 -2.86
N ILE A 121 5.59 1.39 -3.38
CA ILE A 121 4.50 0.48 -2.97
C ILE A 121 4.63 0.12 -1.49
N GLN A 122 5.80 -0.31 -1.05
CA GLN A 122 6.03 -0.69 0.34
C GLN A 122 5.80 0.47 1.30
N ASN A 123 6.31 1.65 1.02
CA ASN A 123 6.17 2.82 1.89
C ASN A 123 4.71 3.31 1.97
N TYR A 124 4.00 3.30 0.85
CA TYR A 124 2.60 3.74 0.83
C TYR A 124 1.66 2.76 1.52
N TYR A 125 1.80 1.46 1.23
CA TYR A 125 0.85 0.44 1.69
C TYR A 125 1.28 -0.30 2.96
N GLN A 126 2.42 0.01 3.58
CA GLN A 126 2.91 -0.67 4.79
C GLN A 126 1.93 -0.66 5.98
N LEU A 127 0.96 0.26 5.97
CA LEU A 127 -0.08 0.34 7.01
C LEU A 127 -1.21 -0.69 6.82
N ALA A 128 -1.32 -1.33 5.65
CA ALA A 128 -2.33 -2.33 5.40
C ALA A 128 -2.02 -3.62 6.16
N THR A 129 -2.99 -4.13 6.92
CA THR A 129 -2.81 -5.33 7.76
C THR A 129 -2.52 -6.60 6.95
N CYS A 130 -2.95 -6.64 5.68
CA CYS A 130 -2.75 -7.77 4.76
C CYS A 130 -1.68 -7.51 3.69
N ILE A 131 -0.84 -6.48 3.86
CA ILE A 131 0.15 -6.06 2.84
C ILE A 131 1.09 -7.20 2.42
N SER A 132 1.47 -8.08 3.35
CA SER A 132 2.34 -9.22 3.04
C SER A 132 1.71 -10.22 2.06
N ILE A 133 0.38 -10.33 2.03
CA ILE A 133 -0.34 -11.21 1.10
C ILE A 133 -0.29 -10.61 -0.30
N ASP A 134 -0.63 -9.32 -0.44
CA ASP A 134 -0.62 -8.59 -1.70
C ASP A 134 0.79 -8.55 -2.30
N CYS A 135 1.80 -8.21 -1.49
CA CYS A 135 3.19 -8.16 -1.92
C CYS A 135 3.77 -9.54 -2.28
N ARG A 136 3.29 -10.63 -1.67
CA ARG A 136 3.67 -12.00 -2.05
C ARG A 136 3.18 -12.35 -3.45
N GLU A 137 1.97 -11.94 -3.80
CA GLU A 137 1.44 -12.15 -5.16
C GLU A 137 2.24 -11.35 -6.19
N PHE A 138 2.58 -10.08 -5.90
CA PHE A 138 3.48 -9.30 -6.75
C PHE A 138 4.82 -10.00 -6.96
N HIS A 139 5.45 -10.45 -5.87
CA HIS A 139 6.73 -11.15 -5.91
C HIS A 139 6.67 -12.39 -6.78
N ARG A 140 5.65 -13.23 -6.59
CA ARG A 140 5.46 -14.45 -7.37
C ARG A 140 5.42 -14.16 -8.87
N ARG A 141 4.65 -13.15 -9.30
CA ARG A 141 4.52 -12.76 -10.71
C ARG A 141 5.82 -12.21 -11.29
N VAL A 142 6.46 -11.30 -10.55
CA VAL A 142 7.74 -10.72 -10.96
C VAL A 142 8.82 -11.79 -11.10
N MET A 143 8.95 -12.67 -10.10
CA MET A 143 9.95 -13.73 -10.12
C MET A 143 9.73 -14.73 -11.26
N THR A 144 8.48 -15.10 -11.57
CA THR A 144 8.17 -15.93 -12.73
C THR A 144 8.71 -15.28 -14.01
N VAL A 145 8.49 -14.00 -14.22
CA VAL A 145 8.96 -13.28 -15.42
C VAL A 145 10.49 -13.21 -15.45
N LEU A 146 11.13 -12.82 -14.35
CA LEU A 146 12.60 -12.73 -14.27
C LEU A 146 13.24 -14.09 -14.51
N THR A 147 12.76 -15.16 -13.84
CA THR A 147 13.30 -16.50 -14.01
C THR A 147 13.17 -16.96 -15.45
N ASN A 148 11.99 -16.84 -16.06
CA ASN A 148 11.76 -17.30 -17.43
C ASN A 148 12.57 -16.54 -18.48
N ARG A 149 12.82 -15.23 -18.25
CA ARG A 149 13.51 -14.39 -19.25
C ARG A 149 15.03 -14.32 -19.06
N LEU A 150 15.51 -14.57 -17.84
CA LEU A 150 16.94 -14.55 -17.52
C LEU A 150 17.54 -15.98 -17.46
N ASN A 151 16.76 -17.00 -17.76
CA ASN A 151 17.29 -18.33 -18.02
C ASN A 151 17.83 -18.41 -19.46
N THR A 152 19.04 -18.88 -19.59
CA THR A 152 19.73 -19.13 -20.85
C THR A 152 20.10 -20.61 -20.93
N GLU A 153 20.50 -21.08 -22.10
CA GLU A 153 20.99 -22.46 -22.30
C GLU A 153 22.22 -22.76 -21.44
N THR A 154 23.03 -21.74 -21.12
CA THR A 154 24.21 -21.84 -20.28
C THR A 154 23.94 -21.69 -18.77
N GLY A 155 22.68 -21.50 -18.38
CA GLY A 155 22.24 -21.35 -16.99
C GLY A 155 21.48 -20.05 -16.70
N SER A 156 21.13 -19.83 -15.44
CA SER A 156 20.39 -18.66 -15.04
C SER A 156 21.30 -17.46 -14.81
N MET A 157 20.96 -16.32 -15.43
CA MET A 157 21.58 -15.02 -15.11
C MET A 157 21.07 -14.43 -13.78
N LEU A 158 19.98 -14.97 -13.22
CA LEU A 158 19.44 -14.54 -11.95
C LEU A 158 20.15 -15.28 -10.80
N LYS A 159 20.91 -14.54 -9.98
CA LYS A 159 21.74 -15.09 -8.90
C LYS A 159 21.17 -14.75 -7.52
N HIS A 160 21.44 -15.60 -6.54
CA HIS A 160 21.09 -15.37 -5.12
C HIS A 160 22.13 -14.52 -4.41
N GLU A 161 23.37 -14.59 -4.87
CA GLU A 161 24.52 -13.88 -4.31
C GLU A 161 25.18 -13.06 -5.41
N GLY A 162 25.83 -11.99 -5.02
CA GLY A 162 26.50 -11.07 -5.91
C GLY A 162 26.13 -9.64 -5.54
N GLY A 163 27.08 -8.74 -5.70
CA GLY A 163 26.86 -7.33 -5.47
C GLY A 163 27.14 -6.85 -4.05
N THR A 164 27.38 -5.55 -3.98
CA THR A 164 27.65 -4.83 -2.74
C THR A 164 26.34 -4.33 -2.16
N ILE A 165 26.09 -4.64 -0.89
CA ILE A 165 24.88 -4.22 -0.18
C ILE A 165 25.22 -2.97 0.63
N THR A 166 24.52 -1.86 0.41
CA THR A 166 24.67 -0.66 1.21
C THR A 166 24.13 -0.89 2.62
N GLN A 167 24.56 -0.06 3.60
CA GLN A 167 24.12 -0.17 4.98
C GLN A 167 22.59 -0.06 5.09
N ALA A 168 21.96 0.88 4.38
CA ALA A 168 20.52 1.05 4.36
C ALA A 168 19.75 -0.17 3.78
N GLU A 169 20.29 -0.77 2.73
CA GLU A 169 19.75 -1.99 2.13
C GLU A 169 19.90 -3.19 3.07
N LYS A 170 21.03 -3.29 3.78
CA LYS A 170 21.27 -4.34 4.77
C LYS A 170 20.29 -4.25 5.94
N GLU A 171 20.03 -3.06 6.43
CA GLU A 171 19.04 -2.83 7.50
C GLU A 171 17.63 -3.18 7.05
N ARG A 172 17.26 -2.81 5.83
CA ARG A 172 15.91 -3.02 5.31
C ARG A 172 15.67 -4.45 4.84
N PHE A 173 16.60 -5.04 4.10
CA PHE A 173 16.42 -6.29 3.36
C PHE A 173 17.40 -7.39 3.73
N GLY A 174 18.45 -7.11 4.53
CA GLY A 174 19.56 -8.02 4.77
C GLY A 174 19.19 -9.40 5.34
N GLN A 175 18.02 -9.53 5.96
CA GLN A 175 17.50 -10.83 6.46
C GLN A 175 16.66 -11.58 5.39
N SER A 176 16.48 -11.02 4.20
CA SER A 176 15.64 -11.60 3.17
C SER A 176 16.39 -12.63 2.33
N LYS A 177 15.88 -13.86 2.29
CA LYS A 177 16.32 -14.91 1.34
C LYS A 177 15.80 -14.67 -0.09
N MET A 178 15.00 -13.63 -0.31
CA MET A 178 14.37 -13.33 -1.60
C MET A 178 15.15 -12.30 -2.42
N ILE A 179 16.30 -11.85 -1.95
CA ILE A 179 17.21 -10.97 -2.68
C ILE A 179 17.71 -11.70 -3.94
N ARG A 180 17.76 -10.99 -5.05
CA ARG A 180 18.28 -11.47 -6.34
C ARG A 180 19.16 -10.42 -6.98
N TYR A 181 20.09 -10.90 -7.82
CA TYR A 181 20.99 -10.10 -8.64
C TYR A 181 20.94 -10.59 -10.08
N VAL A 182 21.21 -9.72 -11.02
CA VAL A 182 21.49 -10.11 -12.41
C VAL A 182 23.00 -10.29 -12.56
N SER A 183 23.44 -11.40 -13.18
CA SER A 183 24.85 -11.71 -13.40
C SER A 183 25.58 -10.52 -14.07
N GLY A 184 26.71 -10.12 -13.50
CA GLY A 184 27.47 -8.96 -13.98
C GLY A 184 26.95 -7.59 -13.54
N ILE A 185 25.92 -7.53 -12.70
CA ILE A 185 25.38 -6.27 -12.17
C ILE A 185 25.42 -6.30 -10.65
N ASP A 186 26.04 -5.28 -10.07
CA ASP A 186 26.30 -5.16 -8.63
C ASP A 186 25.07 -4.67 -7.82
N GLN A 187 23.97 -4.31 -8.49
CA GLN A 187 22.76 -3.80 -7.85
C GLN A 187 21.77 -4.93 -7.54
N MET A 188 21.32 -5.01 -6.29
CA MET A 188 20.28 -5.97 -5.92
C MET A 188 18.90 -5.58 -6.44
N ILE A 189 18.09 -6.60 -6.75
CA ILE A 189 16.67 -6.48 -7.02
C ILE A 189 15.93 -6.57 -5.69
N TYR A 190 15.20 -5.52 -5.32
CA TYR A 190 14.52 -5.44 -4.04
C TYR A 190 13.38 -6.45 -3.93
N PRO A 191 13.35 -7.23 -2.84
CA PRO A 191 12.33 -8.25 -2.61
C PRO A 191 11.01 -7.60 -2.15
N ILE A 192 10.08 -7.37 -3.07
CA ILE A 192 8.80 -6.71 -2.76
C ILE A 192 8.00 -7.42 -1.67
N ALA A 193 8.09 -8.76 -1.59
CA ALA A 193 7.39 -9.54 -0.55
C ALA A 193 8.03 -9.41 0.84
N PHE A 194 9.25 -8.89 0.94
CA PHE A 194 9.89 -8.66 2.23
C PHE A 194 9.42 -7.33 2.82
N ILE A 195 8.23 -7.36 3.42
CA ILE A 195 7.60 -6.22 4.04
C ILE A 195 7.01 -6.60 5.39
N LYS A 196 7.22 -5.75 6.40
CA LYS A 196 6.56 -5.83 7.71
C LYS A 196 5.45 -4.79 7.75
N ASN A 197 4.27 -5.20 8.22
CA ASN A 197 3.20 -4.25 8.49
C ASN A 197 3.67 -3.25 9.55
N LYS A 198 3.51 -1.96 9.27
CA LYS A 198 3.77 -0.90 10.23
C LYS A 198 2.47 -0.66 11.01
N ILE A 199 2.51 -0.88 12.32
CA ILE A 199 1.36 -0.59 13.18
C ILE A 199 1.14 0.92 13.16
N PRO A 200 -0.06 1.40 12.77
CA PRO A 200 -0.37 2.82 12.85
C PRO A 200 -0.18 3.31 14.27
N MET A 201 0.35 4.50 14.42
CA MET A 201 0.49 5.12 15.73
C MET A 201 -0.88 5.15 16.41
N ALA A 202 -1.01 4.46 17.55
CA ALA A 202 -2.21 4.55 18.37
C ALA A 202 -2.44 6.02 18.72
N LYS A 203 -3.61 6.57 18.43
CA LYS A 203 -3.99 7.90 18.88
C LYS A 203 -3.99 7.90 20.40
N ARG A 204 -2.96 8.44 21.00
CA ARG A 204 -3.00 8.84 22.41
C ARG A 204 -3.84 10.11 22.46
N SER A 205 -4.64 10.27 23.49
CA SER A 205 -5.45 11.48 23.73
C SER A 205 -4.61 12.78 23.72
N ILE A 206 -3.32 12.65 23.99
CA ILE A 206 -2.33 13.74 24.02
C ILE A 206 -1.87 14.15 22.59
N VAL A 207 -2.02 13.29 21.59
CA VAL A 207 -1.56 13.60 20.22
C VAL A 207 -2.65 14.39 19.50
N CYS A 208 -2.43 15.68 19.37
CA CYS A 208 -3.35 16.61 18.72
C CYS A 208 -2.58 17.56 17.79
N SER A 209 -2.97 17.67 16.53
CA SER A 209 -2.33 18.58 15.56
C SER A 209 -2.57 20.07 15.85
N TYR A 210 -3.50 20.37 16.73
CA TYR A 210 -3.92 21.76 17.03
C TYR A 210 -3.25 22.35 18.27
N THR A 211 -2.58 21.56 19.11
CA THR A 211 -1.82 22.05 20.28
C THR A 211 -0.32 21.85 20.07
N LYS A 212 0.52 22.67 20.74
CA LYS A 212 1.99 22.55 20.67
C LYS A 212 2.46 21.21 21.24
N GLU A 213 1.92 20.81 22.39
CA GLU A 213 2.23 19.56 23.09
C GLU A 213 1.80 18.35 22.29
N GLY A 214 0.65 18.42 21.63
CA GLY A 214 0.12 17.35 20.78
C GLY A 214 0.84 17.17 19.45
N ARG A 215 1.48 18.22 18.93
CA ARG A 215 2.29 18.15 17.69
C ARG A 215 3.66 17.53 17.89
N ALA A 216 4.29 17.73 19.05
CA ALA A 216 5.63 17.22 19.33
C ALA A 216 5.76 15.70 19.07
N PRO A 217 4.84 14.83 19.55
CA PRO A 217 4.89 13.39 19.26
C PRO A 217 4.70 13.05 17.77
N ILE A 218 4.00 13.89 17.00
CA ILE A 218 3.78 13.67 15.56
C ILE A 218 5.09 13.85 14.79
N HIS A 219 5.84 14.91 15.12
CA HIS A 219 7.11 15.19 14.47
C HIS A 219 8.20 14.16 14.79
N THR A 220 8.23 13.65 16.02
CA THR A 220 9.21 12.63 16.42
C THR A 220 8.99 11.26 15.76
N CYS A 221 7.80 10.98 15.25
CA CYS A 221 7.49 9.71 14.56
C CYS A 221 7.65 9.76 13.05
N LEU A 222 7.96 10.94 12.48
CA LEU A 222 8.16 11.12 11.03
C LEU A 222 9.65 11.12 10.63
N LEU A 223 10.56 11.14 11.61
CA LEU A 223 12.01 10.94 11.48
C LEU A 223 12.36 9.48 11.80
#